data_31a86658be79a48038a065e032ccfeff
#
_entry.id   31a86658be79a48038a065e032ccfeff
#
_cell.length_a   1.000
_cell.length_b   1.000
_cell.length_c   1.000
_cell.angle_alpha   90.00
_cell.angle_beta   90.00
_cell.angle_gamma   90.00
#
_symmetry.space_group_name_H-M   'P 1'
#
loop_
_entity.id
_entity.type
_entity.pdbx_description
1 polymer ?
#
loop_
_entity_poly.entity_id
_entity_poly.type
_entity_poly.pdbx_seq_one_letter_code
_entity_poly.pdbx_strand_id
1 'polypeptide(L)'
;MKTVVSTNRILWALISLAIFALLSGCSALGLTKEVSQDISLNDRGYASTERLVSAKWMSDNVDNDQVKVIDIRKPELYDEGHIPGALNYPTKELQVETDGIKGMIPPGDTIAAKLSSLGVKPGDTIIIVDHIKNLWSTRFLWTLEVYGHEDARMIDGSYAAWTTEGGSVSTASPSVKSSNYKFTSAINDALIIDLEAVKASISDSGSVVLDTRSAKEYAGTDDRDNLRHGHIPSSIHVEWVQNVDADGKFLPASDLKSLYASANISDDLDVYTLCQTAVRATHSWFVLADLLGYDNVAVYDGSWIEWGNREDTPIDS
;
A
#
# COMPACT_ATOMS: atom_id res chain seq x y z
N MET A 1 71.67 12.05 -0.38
CA MET A 1 71.92 10.83 -1.16
C MET A 1 70.57 10.26 -1.59
N LYS A 2 70.35 10.35 -2.87
CA LYS A 2 69.49 9.54 -3.80
C LYS A 2 68.14 9.03 -3.30
N THR A 3 67.11 9.74 -3.68
CA THR A 3 65.87 9.41 -4.38
C THR A 3 65.76 8.00 -4.95
N VAL A 4 64.67 7.27 -4.65
CA VAL A 4 64.01 6.43 -5.65
C VAL A 4 62.50 6.60 -5.47
N VAL A 5 61.86 7.22 -6.43
CA VAL A 5 60.45 7.26 -6.71
C VAL A 5 60.11 5.92 -7.40
N SER A 6 59.13 5.20 -6.95
CA SER A 6 58.54 4.07 -7.70
C SER A 6 57.12 4.43 -8.10
N THR A 7 56.98 4.77 -9.35
CA THR A 7 55.78 4.79 -10.17
C THR A 7 55.23 3.36 -10.35
N ASN A 8 53.97 3.12 -9.92
CA ASN A 8 53.09 2.13 -10.53
C ASN A 8 51.64 2.34 -10.07
N ARG A 9 50.99 3.31 -10.67
CA ARG A 9 49.56 3.47 -10.72
C ARG A 9 49.18 3.86 -12.16
N ILE A 10 49.03 2.88 -13.03
CA ILE A 10 48.27 2.94 -14.29
C ILE A 10 48.21 1.49 -14.80
N LEU A 11 47.09 0.88 -14.78
CA LEU A 11 46.56 -0.14 -15.71
C LEU A 11 45.55 -1.08 -15.02
N TRP A 12 44.33 -0.61 -14.84
CA TRP A 12 43.13 -1.47 -14.79
C TRP A 12 41.90 -0.60 -15.13
N ALA A 13 41.89 -0.14 -16.36
CA ALA A 13 40.67 0.32 -17.02
C ALA A 13 40.76 -0.19 -18.45
N LEU A 14 39.71 -0.76 -18.95
CA LEU A 14 39.52 -1.35 -20.26
C LEU A 14 39.74 -2.88 -20.31
N ILE A 15 38.67 -3.62 -20.07
CA ILE A 15 38.18 -4.79 -20.83
C ILE A 15 36.85 -5.19 -20.18
N SER A 16 35.76 -4.64 -20.69
CA SER A 16 34.41 -5.22 -20.63
C SER A 16 33.65 -4.70 -21.83
N LEU A 17 34.03 -5.17 -23.02
CA LEU A 17 33.26 -4.95 -24.22
C LEU A 17 33.04 -6.29 -24.90
N ALA A 18 31.77 -6.65 -25.05
CA ALA A 18 31.18 -7.51 -26.03
C ALA A 18 31.55 -9.01 -26.05
N ILE A 19 30.61 -9.84 -25.62
CA ILE A 19 30.24 -11.03 -26.39
C ILE A 19 28.72 -11.06 -26.48
N PHE A 20 28.16 -10.40 -27.51
CA PHE A 20 26.85 -10.75 -28.06
C PHE A 20 27.08 -11.93 -29.01
N ALA A 21 26.90 -13.13 -28.54
CA ALA A 21 26.86 -14.31 -29.38
C ALA A 21 25.41 -14.60 -29.76
N LEU A 22 25.05 -14.31 -30.98
CA LEU A 22 23.91 -14.83 -31.70
C LEU A 22 23.89 -16.36 -31.62
N LEU A 23 22.98 -16.90 -30.85
CA LEU A 23 22.52 -18.27 -30.98
C LEU A 23 21.05 -18.26 -31.36
N SER A 24 20.80 -18.28 -32.66
CA SER A 24 19.51 -18.68 -33.24
C SER A 24 19.29 -20.15 -32.93
N GLY A 25 18.56 -20.43 -31.88
CA GLY A 25 18.07 -21.75 -31.54
C GLY A 25 16.59 -21.63 -31.18
N CYS A 26 15.69 -22.00 -32.09
CA CYS A 26 14.29 -22.21 -31.81
C CYS A 26 14.15 -23.29 -30.74
N SER A 27 13.98 -22.88 -29.49
CA SER A 27 13.36 -23.68 -28.46
C SER A 27 12.26 -22.79 -27.87
N ALA A 28 11.02 -23.22 -28.03
CA ALA A 28 9.86 -22.61 -27.33
C ALA A 28 9.97 -22.96 -25.84
N LEU A 29 10.94 -22.38 -25.16
CA LEU A 29 10.93 -22.18 -23.72
C LEU A 29 9.95 -21.01 -23.51
N GLY A 30 8.83 -21.27 -22.84
CA GLY A 30 7.92 -20.24 -22.39
C GLY A 30 8.71 -19.24 -21.55
N LEU A 31 9.17 -18.17 -22.18
CA LEU A 31 9.72 -17.01 -21.49
C LEU A 31 8.55 -16.41 -20.70
N THR A 32 8.52 -16.65 -19.40
CA THR A 32 7.65 -15.88 -18.52
C THR A 32 8.00 -14.39 -18.74
N LYS A 33 7.02 -13.60 -19.16
CA LYS A 33 7.20 -12.17 -19.36
C LYS A 33 7.45 -11.55 -17.99
N GLU A 34 8.66 -11.10 -17.73
CA GLU A 34 8.99 -10.42 -16.49
C GLU A 34 8.04 -9.22 -16.25
N VAL A 35 7.55 -9.06 -15.02
CA VAL A 35 6.64 -8.00 -14.65
C VAL A 35 7.46 -6.73 -14.43
N SER A 36 7.42 -5.82 -15.41
CA SER A 36 8.18 -4.57 -15.36
C SER A 36 7.55 -3.54 -14.40
N GLN A 37 8.35 -2.56 -13.99
CA GLN A 37 7.88 -1.36 -13.32
C GLN A 37 7.11 -0.45 -14.29
N ASP A 38 6.16 0.33 -13.77
CA ASP A 38 5.49 1.38 -14.52
C ASP A 38 6.27 2.69 -14.45
N ILE A 39 7.02 2.99 -15.51
CA ILE A 39 7.80 4.23 -15.58
C ILE A 39 6.97 5.47 -15.94
N SER A 40 5.70 5.31 -16.31
CA SER A 40 4.83 6.43 -16.69
C SER A 40 4.48 7.36 -15.52
N LEU A 41 4.69 6.90 -14.28
CA LEU A 41 4.43 7.66 -13.06
C LEU A 41 5.69 8.38 -12.52
N ASN A 42 6.84 8.22 -13.15
CA ASN A 42 8.12 8.78 -12.67
C ASN A 42 8.15 10.31 -12.68
N ASP A 43 7.38 10.96 -13.54
CA ASP A 43 7.27 12.42 -13.63
C ASP A 43 6.43 13.05 -12.51
N ARG A 44 5.74 12.24 -11.69
CA ARG A 44 4.97 12.68 -10.53
C ARG A 44 5.86 13.08 -9.33
N GLY A 45 7.17 12.79 -9.41
CA GLY A 45 8.18 13.15 -8.41
C GLY A 45 8.10 12.33 -7.12
N TYR A 46 7.44 11.18 -7.15
CA TYR A 46 7.37 10.25 -6.01
C TYR A 46 8.75 9.67 -5.67
N ALA A 47 8.96 9.34 -4.41
CA ALA A 47 10.16 8.64 -3.95
C ALA A 47 10.22 7.21 -4.50
N SER A 48 9.07 6.52 -4.55
CA SER A 48 8.90 5.22 -5.20
C SER A 48 7.57 5.15 -5.96
N THR A 49 7.59 4.43 -7.10
CA THR A 49 6.39 4.05 -7.85
C THR A 49 6.21 2.53 -7.93
N GLU A 50 7.00 1.77 -7.16
CA GLU A 50 7.04 0.31 -7.25
C GLU A 50 5.69 -0.35 -6.95
N ARG A 51 4.87 0.28 -6.09
CA ARG A 51 3.57 -0.23 -5.65
C ARG A 51 2.38 0.43 -6.32
N LEU A 52 2.62 1.27 -7.32
CA LEU A 52 1.58 2.00 -8.04
C LEU A 52 1.74 1.78 -9.55
N VAL A 53 0.63 1.51 -10.23
CA VAL A 53 0.62 1.33 -11.69
C VAL A 53 -0.49 2.16 -12.32
N SER A 54 -0.28 2.60 -13.56
CA SER A 54 -1.32 3.24 -14.36
C SER A 54 -2.30 2.20 -14.94
N ALA A 55 -3.50 2.64 -15.32
CA ALA A 55 -4.45 1.81 -16.05
C ALA A 55 -3.86 1.33 -17.40
N LYS A 56 -3.02 2.16 -18.03
CA LYS A 56 -2.30 1.74 -19.25
C LYS A 56 -1.34 0.57 -18.99
N TRP A 57 -0.51 0.67 -17.94
CA TRP A 57 0.38 -0.43 -17.57
C TRP A 57 -0.41 -1.71 -17.31
N MET A 58 -1.54 -1.60 -16.60
CA MET A 58 -2.44 -2.74 -16.35
C MET A 58 -2.97 -3.34 -17.66
N SER A 59 -3.37 -2.51 -18.63
CA SER A 59 -3.83 -2.95 -19.95
C SER A 59 -2.73 -3.73 -20.70
N ASP A 60 -1.49 -3.29 -20.61
CA ASP A 60 -0.34 -3.94 -21.26
C ASP A 60 0.06 -5.28 -20.58
N ASN A 61 -0.43 -5.52 -19.35
CA ASN A 61 -0.06 -6.67 -18.51
C ASN A 61 -1.26 -7.56 -18.10
N VAL A 62 -2.47 -7.27 -18.55
CA VAL A 62 -3.69 -8.02 -18.16
C VAL A 62 -3.63 -9.52 -18.50
N ASP A 63 -2.91 -9.89 -19.56
CA ASP A 63 -2.73 -11.28 -20.00
C ASP A 63 -1.41 -11.90 -19.49
N ASN A 64 -0.70 -11.26 -18.56
CA ASN A 64 0.53 -11.81 -18.01
C ASN A 64 0.21 -12.80 -16.88
N ASP A 65 0.59 -14.07 -17.05
CA ASP A 65 0.31 -15.15 -16.11
C ASP A 65 0.85 -14.91 -14.69
N GLN A 66 1.89 -14.09 -14.53
CA GLN A 66 2.46 -13.72 -13.24
C GLN A 66 1.70 -12.57 -12.56
N VAL A 67 0.80 -11.87 -13.26
CA VAL A 67 -0.03 -10.80 -12.72
C VAL A 67 -1.37 -11.39 -12.26
N LYS A 68 -1.72 -11.15 -11.01
CA LYS A 68 -2.99 -11.57 -10.40
C LYS A 68 -3.76 -10.33 -9.97
N VAL A 69 -4.83 -10.04 -10.69
CA VAL A 69 -5.72 -8.94 -10.31
C VAL A 69 -6.65 -9.42 -9.19
N ILE A 70 -6.58 -8.76 -8.06
CA ILE A 70 -7.47 -9.01 -6.91
C ILE A 70 -8.43 -7.83 -6.81
N ASP A 71 -9.67 -8.06 -7.20
CA ASP A 71 -10.77 -7.10 -7.07
C ASP A 71 -11.39 -7.24 -5.67
N ILE A 72 -11.18 -6.23 -4.83
CA ILE A 72 -11.64 -6.24 -3.44
C ILE A 72 -13.00 -5.59 -3.25
N ARG A 73 -13.68 -5.21 -4.32
CA ARG A 73 -15.04 -4.68 -4.27
C ARG A 73 -16.02 -5.74 -3.78
N LYS A 74 -17.20 -5.28 -3.37
CA LYS A 74 -18.30 -6.19 -3.02
C LYS A 74 -18.64 -7.10 -4.21
N PRO A 75 -19.08 -8.36 -3.96
CA PRO A 75 -19.40 -9.30 -5.03
C PRO A 75 -20.38 -8.73 -6.07
N GLU A 76 -21.37 -7.95 -5.64
CA GLU A 76 -22.35 -7.36 -6.54
C GLU A 76 -21.68 -6.41 -7.57
N LEU A 77 -20.73 -5.57 -7.13
CA LEU A 77 -19.99 -4.67 -8.02
C LEU A 77 -19.00 -5.42 -8.92
N TYR A 78 -18.44 -6.51 -8.42
CA TYR A 78 -17.58 -7.39 -9.20
C TYR A 78 -18.38 -8.09 -10.31
N ASP A 79 -19.56 -8.60 -9.99
CA ASP A 79 -20.44 -9.33 -10.92
C ASP A 79 -21.04 -8.39 -12.01
N GLU A 80 -21.26 -7.11 -11.69
CA GLU A 80 -21.65 -6.08 -12.67
C GLU A 80 -20.56 -5.83 -13.72
N GLY A 81 -19.30 -6.03 -13.37
CA GLY A 81 -18.17 -5.90 -14.27
C GLY A 81 -16.84 -5.72 -13.55
N HIS A 82 -15.83 -6.44 -14.00
CA HIS A 82 -14.48 -6.45 -13.44
C HIS A 82 -13.40 -6.47 -14.54
N ILE A 83 -12.15 -6.25 -14.18
CA ILE A 83 -11.01 -6.41 -15.09
C ILE A 83 -10.96 -7.88 -15.54
N PRO A 84 -10.79 -8.19 -16.83
CA PRO A 84 -10.71 -9.58 -17.30
C PRO A 84 -9.70 -10.41 -16.51
N GLY A 85 -10.14 -11.58 -16.03
CA GLY A 85 -9.31 -12.46 -15.22
C GLY A 85 -9.16 -12.07 -13.74
N ALA A 86 -9.74 -10.94 -13.30
CA ALA A 86 -9.71 -10.54 -11.90
C ALA A 86 -10.43 -11.55 -10.99
N LEU A 87 -9.91 -11.71 -9.79
CA LEU A 87 -10.36 -12.61 -8.73
C LEU A 87 -10.98 -11.78 -7.61
N ASN A 88 -12.16 -12.16 -7.12
CA ASN A 88 -12.82 -11.37 -6.07
C ASN A 88 -12.38 -11.79 -4.67
N TYR A 89 -11.88 -10.82 -3.90
CA TYR A 89 -11.59 -10.92 -2.47
C TYR A 89 -12.27 -9.76 -1.73
N PRO A 90 -13.54 -9.87 -1.34
CA PRO A 90 -14.34 -8.74 -0.87
C PRO A 90 -13.78 -8.07 0.39
N THR A 91 -13.90 -6.75 0.49
CA THR A 91 -13.40 -5.94 1.63
C THR A 91 -13.87 -6.44 3.00
N LYS A 92 -15.07 -7.03 3.10
CA LYS A 92 -15.57 -7.61 4.36
C LYS A 92 -14.70 -8.75 4.92
N GLU A 93 -13.89 -9.39 4.07
CA GLU A 93 -12.98 -10.46 4.44
C GLU A 93 -11.58 -9.94 4.78
N LEU A 94 -11.32 -8.64 4.59
CA LEU A 94 -10.05 -7.97 4.90
C LEU A 94 -9.98 -7.42 6.34
N GLN A 95 -11.03 -7.65 7.13
CA GLN A 95 -11.11 -7.21 8.52
C GLN A 95 -11.73 -8.30 9.39
N VAL A 96 -11.25 -8.40 10.63
CA VAL A 96 -11.81 -9.28 11.66
C VAL A 96 -12.00 -8.51 12.97
N GLU A 97 -12.64 -9.15 13.92
CA GLU A 97 -12.65 -8.71 15.31
C GLU A 97 -11.60 -9.53 16.08
N THR A 98 -10.68 -8.85 16.76
CA THR A 98 -9.64 -9.44 17.59
C THR A 98 -9.70 -8.81 18.98
N ASP A 99 -9.83 -9.61 20.04
CA ASP A 99 -9.90 -9.13 21.44
C ASP A 99 -10.98 -8.07 21.68
N GLY A 100 -12.11 -8.16 20.96
CA GLY A 100 -13.23 -7.20 21.03
C GLY A 100 -13.03 -5.94 20.19
N ILE A 101 -11.91 -5.79 19.49
CA ILE A 101 -11.60 -4.67 18.61
C ILE A 101 -11.96 -5.04 17.18
N LYS A 102 -12.91 -4.32 16.59
CA LYS A 102 -13.35 -4.54 15.21
C LYS A 102 -12.41 -3.87 14.22
N GLY A 103 -12.33 -4.42 13.00
CA GLY A 103 -11.60 -3.80 11.91
C GLY A 103 -10.10 -4.13 11.85
N MET A 104 -9.62 -5.01 12.73
CA MET A 104 -8.25 -5.50 12.74
C MET A 104 -7.92 -6.33 11.48
N ILE A 105 -6.64 -6.37 11.10
CA ILE A 105 -6.21 -7.27 10.01
C ILE A 105 -6.45 -8.73 10.37
N PRO A 106 -6.88 -9.57 9.41
CA PRO A 106 -6.99 -11.01 9.63
C PRO A 106 -5.61 -11.63 9.88
N PRO A 107 -5.53 -12.74 10.62
CA PRO A 107 -4.29 -13.51 10.75
C PRO A 107 -3.71 -13.90 9.38
N GLY A 108 -2.37 -13.89 9.27
CA GLY A 108 -1.68 -14.19 8.02
C GLY A 108 -2.07 -15.53 7.39
N ASP A 109 -2.30 -16.56 8.20
CA ASP A 109 -2.75 -17.87 7.70
C ASP A 109 -4.15 -17.79 7.05
N THR A 110 -5.04 -16.94 7.55
CA THR A 110 -6.36 -16.69 6.93
C THR A 110 -6.23 -16.07 5.56
N ILE A 111 -5.36 -15.06 5.44
CA ILE A 111 -5.07 -14.40 4.16
C ILE A 111 -4.39 -15.37 3.19
N ALA A 112 -3.39 -16.12 3.66
CA ALA A 112 -2.69 -17.12 2.85
C ALA A 112 -3.62 -18.21 2.32
N ALA A 113 -4.56 -18.68 3.15
CA ALA A 113 -5.57 -19.66 2.74
C ALA A 113 -6.51 -19.08 1.66
N LYS A 114 -6.93 -17.81 1.78
CA LYS A 114 -7.74 -17.14 0.77
C LYS A 114 -6.97 -16.96 -0.52
N LEU A 115 -5.74 -16.44 -0.49
CA LEU A 115 -4.87 -16.30 -1.67
C LEU A 115 -4.62 -17.66 -2.35
N SER A 116 -4.42 -18.72 -1.56
CA SER A 116 -4.34 -20.11 -2.09
C SER A 116 -5.60 -20.51 -2.85
N SER A 117 -6.78 -20.24 -2.29
CA SER A 117 -8.06 -20.56 -2.93
C SER A 117 -8.27 -19.79 -4.23
N LEU A 118 -7.70 -18.59 -4.33
CA LEU A 118 -7.69 -17.74 -5.52
C LEU A 118 -6.55 -18.10 -6.51
N GLY A 119 -5.75 -19.13 -6.22
CA GLY A 119 -4.68 -19.59 -7.10
C GLY A 119 -3.45 -18.71 -7.16
N VAL A 120 -3.33 -17.72 -6.26
CA VAL A 120 -2.16 -16.85 -6.14
C VAL A 120 -0.96 -17.64 -5.62
N LYS A 121 0.23 -17.37 -6.13
CA LYS A 121 1.51 -17.96 -5.69
C LYS A 121 2.37 -16.89 -5.01
N PRO A 122 3.32 -17.25 -4.14
CA PRO A 122 4.18 -16.29 -3.46
C PRO A 122 4.95 -15.32 -4.36
N GLY A 123 5.32 -15.74 -5.57
CA GLY A 123 6.05 -14.92 -6.55
C GLY A 123 5.18 -14.23 -7.59
N ASP A 124 3.85 -14.27 -7.45
CA ASP A 124 2.97 -13.53 -8.36
C ASP A 124 2.96 -12.05 -7.97
N THR A 125 2.85 -11.16 -8.97
CA THR A 125 2.54 -9.75 -8.76
C THR A 125 1.05 -9.60 -8.50
N ILE A 126 0.65 -9.11 -7.34
CA ILE A 126 -0.75 -8.85 -7.01
C ILE A 126 -1.10 -7.40 -7.39
N ILE A 127 -2.10 -7.23 -8.26
CA ILE A 127 -2.68 -5.91 -8.56
C ILE A 127 -4.00 -5.78 -7.83
N ILE A 128 -4.08 -4.84 -6.89
CA ILE A 128 -5.25 -4.62 -6.05
C ILE A 128 -6.15 -3.56 -6.69
N VAL A 129 -7.44 -3.85 -6.74
CA VAL A 129 -8.44 -2.95 -7.34
C VAL A 129 -9.62 -2.75 -6.40
N ASP A 130 -9.91 -1.49 -6.07
CA ASP A 130 -11.12 -1.08 -5.37
C ASP A 130 -11.99 -0.12 -6.21
N HIS A 131 -12.92 0.61 -5.61
CA HIS A 131 -13.76 1.61 -6.26
C HIS A 131 -13.84 2.91 -5.45
N ILE A 132 -13.01 3.06 -4.43
CA ILE A 132 -13.06 4.21 -3.52
C ILE A 132 -11.66 4.84 -3.43
N LYS A 133 -11.14 5.36 -4.56
CA LYS A 133 -9.92 6.17 -4.60
C LYS A 133 -8.71 5.48 -3.91
N ASN A 134 -8.53 4.19 -4.15
CA ASN A 134 -7.48 3.36 -3.54
C ASN A 134 -7.56 3.19 -2.00
N LEU A 135 -8.67 3.58 -1.38
CA LEU A 135 -8.85 3.52 0.07
C LEU A 135 -8.69 2.11 0.65
N TRP A 136 -9.36 1.13 0.05
CA TRP A 136 -9.25 -0.26 0.48
C TRP A 136 -8.06 -0.97 -0.18
N SER A 137 -7.63 -0.52 -1.35
CA SER A 137 -6.42 -1.02 -1.99
C SER A 137 -5.20 -0.81 -1.10
N THR A 138 -5.04 0.39 -0.50
CA THR A 138 -3.95 0.66 0.45
C THR A 138 -4.06 -0.18 1.72
N ARG A 139 -5.29 -0.45 2.22
CA ARG A 139 -5.48 -1.34 3.37
C ARG A 139 -4.97 -2.74 3.09
N PHE A 140 -5.33 -3.30 1.93
CA PHE A 140 -4.91 -4.66 1.58
C PHE A 140 -3.41 -4.70 1.22
N LEU A 141 -2.90 -3.70 0.52
CA LEU A 141 -1.46 -3.57 0.21
C LEU A 141 -0.63 -3.57 1.50
N TRP A 142 -0.96 -2.70 2.46
CA TRP A 142 -0.31 -2.64 3.76
C TRP A 142 -0.39 -3.99 4.49
N THR A 143 -1.54 -4.65 4.46
CA THR A 143 -1.72 -5.97 5.09
C THR A 143 -0.80 -7.03 4.46
N LEU A 144 -0.69 -7.04 3.13
CA LEU A 144 0.20 -7.94 2.41
C LEU A 144 1.66 -7.67 2.75
N GLU A 145 2.04 -6.41 2.91
CA GLU A 145 3.39 -6.01 3.30
C GLU A 145 3.72 -6.39 4.74
N VAL A 146 2.78 -6.19 5.67
CA VAL A 146 2.93 -6.65 7.05
C VAL A 146 3.27 -8.14 7.11
N TYR A 147 2.64 -8.95 6.25
CA TYR A 147 2.90 -10.39 6.19
C TYR A 147 4.01 -10.79 5.21
N GLY A 148 4.65 -9.83 4.54
CA GLY A 148 5.84 -10.07 3.72
C GLY A 148 5.58 -10.61 2.32
N HIS A 149 4.45 -10.22 1.69
CA HIS A 149 4.29 -10.41 0.24
C HIS A 149 5.09 -9.33 -0.51
N GLU A 150 5.98 -9.76 -1.42
CA GLU A 150 7.00 -8.86 -1.98
C GLU A 150 6.49 -7.91 -3.06
N ASP A 151 5.54 -8.34 -3.92
CA ASP A 151 5.10 -7.56 -5.09
C ASP A 151 3.58 -7.39 -5.12
N ALA A 152 3.08 -6.47 -4.30
CA ALA A 152 1.72 -6.00 -4.35
C ALA A 152 1.69 -4.55 -4.87
N ARG A 153 0.80 -4.28 -5.82
CA ARG A 153 0.63 -2.97 -6.46
C ARG A 153 -0.84 -2.61 -6.56
N MET A 154 -1.17 -1.35 -6.80
CA MET A 154 -2.54 -0.90 -7.06
C MET A 154 -2.59 0.03 -8.26
N ILE A 155 -3.76 0.11 -8.91
CA ILE A 155 -3.98 1.02 -10.03
C ILE A 155 -4.23 2.42 -9.49
N ASP A 156 -3.44 3.42 -9.91
CA ASP A 156 -3.66 4.84 -9.55
C ASP A 156 -5.02 5.33 -10.08
N GLY A 157 -5.90 5.74 -9.16
CA GLY A 157 -7.29 6.05 -9.47
C GLY A 157 -8.23 4.83 -9.51
N SER A 158 -7.73 3.65 -9.11
CA SER A 158 -8.50 2.41 -8.88
C SER A 158 -9.31 1.91 -10.11
N TYR A 159 -10.44 1.23 -9.93
CA TYR A 159 -11.30 0.73 -11.02
C TYR A 159 -11.87 1.86 -11.89
N ALA A 160 -12.05 3.04 -11.32
CA ALA A 160 -12.53 4.21 -12.09
C ALA A 160 -11.52 4.62 -13.17
N ALA A 161 -10.23 4.66 -12.85
CA ALA A 161 -9.19 4.95 -13.83
C ALA A 161 -9.15 3.90 -14.94
N TRP A 162 -9.25 2.61 -14.60
CA TRP A 162 -9.32 1.51 -15.57
C TRP A 162 -10.43 1.72 -16.59
N THR A 163 -11.66 1.98 -16.13
CA THR A 163 -12.83 2.15 -17.01
C THR A 163 -12.78 3.44 -17.80
N THR A 164 -12.32 4.56 -17.20
CA THR A 164 -12.21 5.86 -17.86
C THR A 164 -11.18 5.86 -18.96
N GLU A 165 -10.08 5.12 -18.80
CA GLU A 165 -9.03 4.98 -19.81
C GLU A 165 -9.33 3.89 -20.85
N GLY A 166 -10.56 3.34 -20.85
CA GLY A 166 -11.03 2.40 -21.86
C GLY A 166 -10.61 0.96 -21.65
N GLY A 167 -10.22 0.59 -20.43
CA GLY A 167 -9.93 -0.79 -20.07
C GLY A 167 -11.13 -1.71 -20.28
N SER A 168 -10.90 -2.91 -20.78
CA SER A 168 -11.96 -3.88 -21.06
C SER A 168 -12.60 -4.40 -19.76
N VAL A 169 -13.89 -4.68 -19.81
CA VAL A 169 -14.68 -5.17 -18.68
C VAL A 169 -15.25 -6.55 -19.01
N SER A 170 -15.20 -7.45 -18.04
CA SER A 170 -15.76 -8.81 -18.10
C SER A 170 -16.73 -9.05 -16.95
N THR A 171 -17.72 -9.89 -17.18
CA THR A 171 -18.60 -10.47 -16.14
C THR A 171 -18.34 -11.96 -15.99
N ALA A 172 -17.35 -12.51 -16.69
CA ALA A 172 -17.03 -13.92 -16.66
C ALA A 172 -16.10 -14.24 -15.49
N SER A 173 -16.57 -15.05 -14.55
CA SER A 173 -15.75 -15.54 -13.45
C SER A 173 -14.60 -16.41 -13.98
N PRO A 174 -13.34 -16.14 -13.62
CA PRO A 174 -12.21 -16.93 -14.07
C PRO A 174 -12.25 -18.34 -13.46
N SER A 175 -11.78 -19.33 -14.25
CA SER A 175 -11.55 -20.68 -13.72
C SER A 175 -10.27 -20.70 -12.90
N VAL A 176 -10.38 -21.00 -11.61
CA VAL A 176 -9.26 -20.99 -10.68
C VAL A 176 -8.85 -22.40 -10.29
N LYS A 177 -7.57 -22.70 -10.36
CA LYS A 177 -6.95 -23.84 -9.70
C LYS A 177 -6.23 -23.35 -8.45
N SER A 178 -6.62 -23.83 -7.28
CA SER A 178 -5.97 -23.45 -6.01
C SER A 178 -4.46 -23.71 -6.04
N SER A 179 -3.74 -22.86 -5.35
CA SER A 179 -2.28 -22.94 -5.13
C SER A 179 -1.97 -23.43 -3.69
N ASN A 180 -0.71 -23.35 -3.31
CA ASN A 180 -0.24 -23.48 -1.93
C ASN A 180 0.51 -22.21 -1.55
N TYR A 181 -0.23 -21.10 -1.43
CA TYR A 181 0.33 -19.83 -1.04
C TYR A 181 0.74 -19.85 0.44
N LYS A 182 1.90 -19.30 0.72
CA LYS A 182 2.40 -19.04 2.08
C LYS A 182 3.20 -17.75 2.06
N PHE A 183 3.08 -16.96 3.10
CA PHE A 183 4.04 -15.90 3.34
C PHE A 183 5.40 -16.51 3.65
N THR A 184 6.45 -15.98 3.05
CA THR A 184 7.82 -16.51 3.13
C THR A 184 8.72 -15.70 4.06
N SER A 185 8.34 -14.47 4.35
CA SER A 185 9.06 -13.56 5.23
C SER A 185 8.46 -13.55 6.64
N ALA A 186 9.23 -13.06 7.60
CA ALA A 186 8.71 -12.72 8.92
C ALA A 186 7.72 -11.55 8.84
N ILE A 187 6.85 -11.44 9.84
CA ILE A 187 5.97 -10.27 9.99
C ILE A 187 6.84 -9.01 10.11
N ASN A 188 6.47 -7.97 9.37
CA ASN A 188 7.11 -6.66 9.45
C ASN A 188 6.45 -5.82 10.55
N ASP A 189 6.91 -6.01 11.78
CA ASP A 189 6.38 -5.33 12.96
C ASP A 189 6.62 -3.79 12.91
N ALA A 190 7.57 -3.31 12.11
CA ALA A 190 7.83 -1.88 11.96
C ALA A 190 6.67 -1.11 11.32
N LEU A 191 5.77 -1.80 10.62
CA LEU A 191 4.59 -1.19 9.99
C LEU A 191 3.41 -1.02 10.94
N ILE A 192 3.48 -1.61 12.13
CA ILE A 192 2.38 -1.62 13.11
C ILE A 192 2.84 -0.94 14.39
N ILE A 193 1.98 -0.09 14.94
CA ILE A 193 2.18 0.45 16.27
C ILE A 193 1.00 0.06 17.18
N ASP A 194 1.28 -0.27 18.43
CA ASP A 194 0.28 -0.66 19.41
C ASP A 194 -0.24 0.53 20.24
N LEU A 195 -1.27 0.28 21.03
CA LEU A 195 -1.91 1.25 21.89
C LEU A 195 -0.92 1.94 22.87
N GLU A 196 -0.03 1.17 23.47
CA GLU A 196 0.87 1.70 24.50
C GLU A 196 1.95 2.60 23.89
N ALA A 197 2.43 2.27 22.69
CA ALA A 197 3.34 3.12 21.95
C ALA A 197 2.66 4.42 21.47
N VAL A 198 1.40 4.35 21.03
CA VAL A 198 0.61 5.55 20.71
C VAL A 198 0.36 6.42 21.97
N LYS A 199 0.10 5.83 23.14
CA LYS A 199 0.01 6.59 24.40
C LYS A 199 1.34 7.29 24.73
N ALA A 200 2.46 6.61 24.53
CA ALA A 200 3.79 7.18 24.79
C ALA A 200 4.10 8.36 23.85
N SER A 201 3.67 8.31 22.60
CA SER A 201 3.93 9.34 21.59
C SER A 201 3.29 10.70 21.92
N ILE A 202 2.23 10.75 22.74
CA ILE A 202 1.54 12.01 23.11
C ILE A 202 2.50 13.04 23.73
N SER A 203 3.51 12.59 24.46
CA SER A 203 4.50 13.44 25.13
C SER A 203 5.89 13.43 24.49
N ASP A 204 6.03 12.74 23.37
CA ASP A 204 7.29 12.64 22.63
C ASP A 204 7.32 13.64 21.49
N SER A 205 8.30 14.55 21.50
CA SER A 205 8.47 15.55 20.45
C SER A 205 9.08 15.01 19.14
N GLY A 206 9.59 13.78 19.14
CA GLY A 206 10.12 13.10 17.98
C GLY A 206 9.06 12.32 17.19
N SER A 207 7.85 12.23 17.72
CA SER A 207 6.76 11.49 17.09
C SER A 207 5.47 12.31 16.97
N VAL A 208 4.60 11.91 16.04
CA VAL A 208 3.30 12.54 15.81
C VAL A 208 2.24 11.51 15.48
N VAL A 209 1.07 11.66 16.06
CA VAL A 209 -0.13 10.91 15.67
C VAL A 209 -0.86 11.68 14.58
N LEU A 210 -1.01 11.07 13.40
CA LEU A 210 -1.74 11.62 12.27
C LEU A 210 -3.16 11.04 12.23
N ASP A 211 -4.14 11.84 12.57
CA ASP A 211 -5.56 11.49 12.48
C ASP A 211 -6.07 11.76 11.06
N THR A 212 -6.45 10.70 10.36
CA THR A 212 -6.88 10.76 8.96
C THR A 212 -8.39 10.69 8.78
N ARG A 213 -9.15 10.81 9.88
CA ARG A 213 -10.61 10.83 9.88
C ARG A 213 -11.16 12.13 9.29
N SER A 214 -12.49 12.21 9.17
CA SER A 214 -13.14 13.46 8.77
C SER A 214 -12.98 14.54 9.86
N ALA A 215 -13.08 15.79 9.45
CA ALA A 215 -13.04 16.91 10.40
C ALA A 215 -14.12 16.83 11.51
N LYS A 216 -15.29 16.25 11.21
CA LYS A 216 -16.36 16.05 12.18
C LYS A 216 -16.03 14.97 13.22
N GLU A 217 -15.41 13.88 12.80
CA GLU A 217 -14.94 12.82 13.71
C GLU A 217 -13.83 13.36 14.62
N TYR A 218 -12.85 14.09 14.05
CA TYR A 218 -11.76 14.71 14.80
C TYR A 218 -12.27 15.72 15.86
N ALA A 219 -13.21 16.58 15.48
CA ALA A 219 -13.83 17.57 16.40
C ALA A 219 -14.86 16.96 17.37
N GLY A 220 -15.06 15.65 17.36
CA GLY A 220 -16.00 14.97 18.23
C GLY A 220 -17.49 15.24 17.95
N THR A 221 -17.83 15.78 16.78
CA THR A 221 -19.22 16.07 16.38
C THR A 221 -19.88 14.93 15.58
N ASP A 222 -19.10 13.90 15.20
CA ASP A 222 -19.55 12.62 14.64
C ASP A 222 -18.88 11.51 15.44
N ASP A 223 -19.63 10.83 16.29
CA ASP A 223 -19.11 9.80 17.20
C ASP A 223 -18.90 8.43 16.55
N ARG A 224 -19.49 8.19 15.38
CA ARG A 224 -19.41 6.90 14.68
C ARG A 224 -19.77 5.70 15.56
N ASP A 225 -20.72 5.89 16.48
CA ASP A 225 -21.17 4.90 17.48
C ASP A 225 -20.05 4.47 18.48
N ASN A 226 -19.03 5.30 18.69
CA ASN A 226 -18.03 5.09 19.75
C ASN A 226 -18.54 5.65 21.11
N LEU A 227 -18.03 5.09 22.21
CA LEU A 227 -18.40 5.52 23.56
C LEU A 227 -17.93 6.95 23.86
N ARG A 228 -16.79 7.35 23.31
CA ARG A 228 -16.20 8.68 23.51
C ARG A 228 -15.78 9.25 22.15
N HIS A 229 -15.80 10.57 22.02
CA HIS A 229 -15.55 11.31 20.80
C HIS A 229 -14.55 12.43 21.03
N GLY A 230 -13.94 12.91 19.96
CA GLY A 230 -12.82 13.83 19.94
C GLY A 230 -11.62 13.21 19.23
N HIS A 231 -10.42 13.52 19.70
CA HIS A 231 -9.17 13.06 19.10
C HIS A 231 -8.10 12.76 20.15
N ILE A 232 -7.03 12.08 19.76
CA ILE A 232 -5.87 11.83 20.61
C ILE A 232 -5.19 13.18 20.90
N PRO A 233 -4.86 13.51 22.16
CA PRO A 233 -4.17 14.74 22.48
C PRO A 233 -2.88 14.90 21.66
N SER A 234 -2.60 16.14 21.24
CA SER A 234 -1.47 16.47 20.35
C SER A 234 -1.49 15.85 18.94
N SER A 235 -2.51 15.07 18.58
CA SER A 235 -2.61 14.54 17.21
C SER A 235 -2.82 15.65 16.19
N ILE A 236 -2.31 15.45 14.99
CA ILE A 236 -2.48 16.35 13.87
C ILE A 236 -3.53 15.77 12.91
N HIS A 237 -4.43 16.62 12.43
CA HIS A 237 -5.50 16.21 11.53
C HIS A 237 -5.16 16.54 10.07
N VAL A 238 -5.10 15.49 9.23
CA VAL A 238 -5.11 15.63 7.76
C VAL A 238 -6.04 14.54 7.21
N GLU A 239 -7.23 14.93 6.75
CA GLU A 239 -8.20 13.97 6.22
C GLU A 239 -7.65 13.27 4.98
N TRP A 240 -7.71 11.94 4.94
CA TRP A 240 -7.13 11.08 3.90
C TRP A 240 -7.47 11.48 2.46
N VAL A 241 -8.68 11.99 2.24
CA VAL A 241 -9.16 12.34 0.90
C VAL A 241 -8.40 13.52 0.28
N GLN A 242 -7.66 14.30 1.08
CA GLN A 242 -6.80 15.38 0.60
C GLN A 242 -5.55 14.87 -0.15
N ASN A 243 -5.26 13.58 -0.09
CA ASN A 243 -4.14 12.97 -0.79
C ASN A 243 -4.39 12.74 -2.28
N VAL A 244 -5.63 12.88 -2.74
CA VAL A 244 -6.04 12.53 -4.11
C VAL A 244 -6.80 13.66 -4.79
N ASP A 245 -6.75 13.66 -6.10
CA ASP A 245 -7.53 14.57 -6.94
C ASP A 245 -9.02 14.15 -7.07
N ALA A 246 -9.77 14.88 -7.91
CA ALA A 246 -11.16 14.60 -8.15
C ALA A 246 -11.40 13.21 -8.76
N ASP A 247 -10.47 12.74 -9.60
CA ASP A 247 -10.52 11.45 -10.28
C ASP A 247 -10.03 10.30 -9.38
N GLY A 248 -9.58 10.60 -8.16
CA GLY A 248 -9.09 9.63 -7.18
C GLY A 248 -7.64 9.17 -7.40
N LYS A 249 -6.90 9.86 -8.26
CA LYS A 249 -5.46 9.65 -8.44
C LYS A 249 -4.68 10.39 -7.36
N PHE A 250 -3.59 9.81 -6.89
CA PHE A 250 -2.74 10.48 -5.90
C PHE A 250 -2.19 11.79 -6.45
N LEU A 251 -2.12 12.82 -5.62
CA LEU A 251 -1.55 14.12 -5.99
C LEU A 251 -0.05 13.98 -6.30
N PRO A 252 0.54 14.86 -7.13
CA PRO A 252 1.99 14.92 -7.31
C PRO A 252 2.74 15.08 -5.99
N ALA A 253 3.96 14.56 -5.90
CA ALA A 253 4.77 14.62 -4.67
C ALA A 253 4.97 16.04 -4.14
N SER A 254 5.05 17.06 -5.01
CA SER A 254 5.16 18.48 -4.60
C SER A 254 3.96 18.95 -3.78
N ASP A 255 2.75 18.53 -4.20
CA ASP A 255 1.50 18.95 -3.57
C ASP A 255 1.30 18.19 -2.25
N LEU A 256 1.62 16.88 -2.25
CA LEU A 256 1.60 16.05 -1.03
C LEU A 256 2.61 16.57 0.01
N LYS A 257 3.83 16.91 -0.38
CA LYS A 257 4.83 17.52 0.52
C LYS A 257 4.33 18.83 1.10
N SER A 258 3.68 19.66 0.28
CA SER A 258 3.11 20.94 0.74
C SER A 258 1.95 20.72 1.72
N LEU A 259 1.09 19.72 1.47
CA LEU A 259 -0.01 19.34 2.35
C LEU A 259 0.50 18.96 3.74
N TYR A 260 1.43 18.02 3.84
CA TYR A 260 1.94 17.53 5.11
C TYR A 260 2.84 18.54 5.83
N ALA A 261 3.68 19.30 5.10
CA ALA A 261 4.47 20.37 5.68
C ALA A 261 3.60 21.49 6.28
N SER A 262 2.46 21.83 5.65
CA SER A 262 1.50 22.79 6.20
C SER A 262 0.86 22.34 7.51
N ALA A 263 0.83 21.02 7.74
CA ALA A 263 0.37 20.40 8.96
C ALA A 263 1.52 20.14 9.97
N ASN A 264 2.74 20.65 9.71
CA ASN A 264 3.95 20.40 10.51
C ASN A 264 4.32 18.92 10.61
N ILE A 265 4.08 18.14 9.56
CA ILE A 265 4.54 16.76 9.44
C ILE A 265 5.72 16.74 8.47
N SER A 266 6.85 16.25 8.93
CA SER A 266 8.12 16.18 8.20
C SER A 266 8.73 14.79 8.31
N ASP A 267 9.72 14.48 7.47
CA ASP A 267 10.37 13.18 7.35
C ASP A 267 11.34 12.83 8.48
N ASP A 268 11.60 13.78 9.38
CA ASP A 268 12.39 13.57 10.60
C ASP A 268 11.54 13.10 11.81
N LEU A 269 10.22 12.99 11.66
CA LEU A 269 9.31 12.52 12.71
C LEU A 269 8.93 11.05 12.50
N ASP A 270 8.73 10.36 13.61
CA ASP A 270 8.00 9.09 13.62
C ASP A 270 6.50 9.38 13.46
N VAL A 271 5.88 8.96 12.37
CA VAL A 271 4.47 9.27 12.07
C VAL A 271 3.58 8.04 12.29
N TYR A 272 2.61 8.16 13.20
CA TYR A 272 1.67 7.10 13.53
C TYR A 272 0.28 7.43 13.01
N THR A 273 -0.16 6.74 11.96
CA THR A 273 -1.44 7.02 11.32
C THR A 273 -2.58 6.27 11.98
N LEU A 274 -3.73 6.93 12.17
CA LEU A 274 -4.97 6.31 12.63
C LEU A 274 -6.19 6.83 11.87
N CYS A 275 -7.28 6.07 11.95
CA CYS A 275 -8.62 6.57 11.60
C CYS A 275 -9.70 5.94 12.49
N GLN A 276 -10.81 5.45 11.95
CA GLN A 276 -11.80 4.68 12.71
C GLN A 276 -11.37 3.21 12.89
N THR A 277 -10.90 2.56 11.81
CA THR A 277 -10.55 1.13 11.73
C THR A 277 -9.33 0.93 10.82
N ALA A 278 -8.38 1.83 10.85
CA ALA A 278 -7.13 1.89 10.11
C ALA A 278 -7.22 1.91 8.56
N VAL A 279 -8.39 1.80 7.94
CA VAL A 279 -8.52 1.80 6.47
C VAL A 279 -8.06 3.12 5.83
N ARG A 280 -8.50 4.28 6.37
CA ARG A 280 -8.04 5.61 5.92
C ARG A 280 -6.60 5.90 6.36
N ALA A 281 -6.20 5.33 7.48
CA ALA A 281 -4.83 5.43 8.00
C ALA A 281 -3.80 4.82 7.04
N THR A 282 -4.08 3.63 6.49
CA THR A 282 -3.18 2.99 5.52
C THR A 282 -3.07 3.77 4.21
N HIS A 283 -4.07 4.58 3.84
CA HIS A 283 -3.98 5.45 2.68
C HIS A 283 -2.95 6.57 2.88
N SER A 284 -2.97 7.24 4.04
CA SER A 284 -1.97 8.26 4.37
C SER A 284 -0.59 7.63 4.67
N TRP A 285 -0.56 6.43 5.28
CA TRP A 285 0.68 5.67 5.42
C TRP A 285 1.35 5.43 4.06
N PHE A 286 0.60 4.93 3.05
CA PHE A 286 1.12 4.72 1.71
C PHE A 286 1.69 6.00 1.09
N VAL A 287 0.99 7.12 1.26
CA VAL A 287 1.47 8.41 0.74
C VAL A 287 2.78 8.83 1.41
N LEU A 288 2.86 8.73 2.73
CA LEU A 288 4.05 9.16 3.47
C LEU A 288 5.24 8.21 3.22
N ALA A 289 5.03 6.90 3.38
CA ALA A 289 6.10 5.91 3.28
C ALA A 289 6.54 5.67 1.83
N ASP A 290 5.63 5.34 0.91
CA ASP A 290 5.98 4.98 -0.46
C ASP A 290 6.16 6.21 -1.36
N LEU A 291 5.16 7.12 -1.40
CA LEU A 291 5.19 8.21 -2.38
C LEU A 291 6.12 9.35 -1.96
N LEU A 292 6.23 9.63 -0.66
CA LEU A 292 7.10 10.69 -0.15
C LEU A 292 8.43 10.19 0.41
N GLY A 293 8.55 8.89 0.72
CA GLY A 293 9.78 8.26 1.17
C GLY A 293 10.13 8.58 2.63
N TYR A 294 9.13 8.73 3.51
CA TYR A 294 9.36 8.88 4.94
C TYR A 294 9.77 7.53 5.54
N ASP A 295 10.84 7.49 6.29
CA ASP A 295 11.43 6.24 6.81
C ASP A 295 10.62 5.62 7.96
N ASN A 296 9.97 6.45 8.79
CA ASN A 296 9.36 6.03 10.06
C ASN A 296 7.84 6.30 10.04
N VAL A 297 7.09 5.48 9.31
CA VAL A 297 5.62 5.58 9.27
C VAL A 297 5.00 4.25 9.65
N ALA A 298 4.21 4.23 10.73
CA ALA A 298 3.50 3.04 11.18
C ALA A 298 1.99 3.29 11.29
N VAL A 299 1.20 2.23 11.23
CA VAL A 299 -0.26 2.28 11.34
C VAL A 299 -0.70 1.75 12.69
N TYR A 300 -1.50 2.52 13.39
CA TYR A 300 -2.22 2.05 14.58
C TYR A 300 -3.48 1.30 14.13
N ASP A 301 -3.38 -0.03 14.06
CA ASP A 301 -4.46 -0.87 13.54
C ASP A 301 -5.72 -0.81 14.41
N GLY A 302 -5.58 -0.74 15.74
CA GLY A 302 -6.69 -0.56 16.68
C GLY A 302 -7.46 0.75 16.48
N SER A 303 -6.77 1.81 16.04
CA SER A 303 -7.37 3.10 15.66
C SER A 303 -8.37 3.66 16.67
N TRP A 304 -9.30 4.51 16.23
CA TRP A 304 -10.29 5.13 17.13
C TRP A 304 -11.30 4.11 17.69
N ILE A 305 -11.59 3.03 16.96
CA ILE A 305 -12.50 1.97 17.46
C ILE A 305 -11.95 1.29 18.73
N GLU A 306 -10.63 1.24 18.89
CA GLU A 306 -9.99 0.84 20.15
C GLU A 306 -9.91 2.04 21.11
N TRP A 307 -9.27 3.13 20.69
CA TRP A 307 -8.97 4.29 21.55
C TRP A 307 -10.20 4.93 22.16
N GLY A 308 -11.22 5.24 21.35
CA GLY A 308 -12.45 5.93 21.76
C GLY A 308 -13.40 5.07 22.62
N ASN A 309 -13.17 3.75 22.66
CA ASN A 309 -14.01 2.83 23.45
C ASN A 309 -13.32 2.34 24.74
N ARG A 310 -12.18 2.93 25.12
CA ARG A 310 -11.46 2.61 26.36
C ARG A 310 -11.56 3.79 27.34
N GLU A 311 -11.58 3.49 28.64
CA GLU A 311 -11.61 4.51 29.70
C GLU A 311 -10.20 5.04 30.07
N ASP A 312 -9.15 4.26 29.76
CA ASP A 312 -7.75 4.54 30.11
C ASP A 312 -6.95 5.29 29.04
N THR A 313 -7.62 5.82 28.02
CA THR A 313 -7.01 6.64 26.95
C THR A 313 -7.40 8.11 27.09
N PRO A 314 -6.47 9.07 26.99
CA PRO A 314 -6.79 10.50 27.02
C PRO A 314 -7.46 10.94 25.70
N ILE A 315 -8.34 11.94 25.80
CA ILE A 315 -9.06 12.51 24.64
C ILE A 315 -9.14 14.02 24.79
N ASP A 316 -8.89 14.73 23.69
CA ASP A 316 -9.21 16.14 23.47
C ASP A 316 -10.42 16.29 22.54
N SER A 317 -11.14 17.42 22.62
CA SER A 317 -12.37 17.69 21.85
C SER A 317 -12.51 19.16 21.46
#